data_425036fe23a0f152cd70b3d25cea7653
#
_entry.id   425036fe23a0f152cd70b3d25cea7653
#
_cell.length_a   1.000
_cell.length_b   1.000
_cell.length_c   1.000
_cell.angle_alpha   90.00
_cell.angle_beta   90.00
_cell.angle_gamma   90.00
#
_symmetry.space_group_name_H-M   'P 1'
#
loop_
_entity.id
_entity.type
_entity.pdbx_description
1 polymer ?
#
loop_
_entity_poly.entity_id
_entity_poly.type
_entity_poly.pdbx_seq_one_letter_code
_entity_poly.pdbx_strand_id
1 'polypeptide(L)'
;MLREAEAILIGPSNPVASIGPMLAVPGMRAALESATVPVIAISPLVGGRSLKGPTEAFMRWASLPVDDGGVAAAYAGLARGMVVDRGTPTGPPTTAGVVLHQTNTMMEGSEGRRRLAREVLDFALTLA
;
A
#
# COMPACT_ATOMS: atom_id res chain seq x y z
N MET A 1 17.75 9.38 6.53
CA MET A 1 16.50 8.83 7.08
C MET A 1 16.08 7.54 6.36
N LEU A 2 15.72 7.56 5.07
CA LEU A 2 15.34 6.32 4.38
C LEU A 2 16.46 5.27 4.33
N ARG A 3 17.71 5.68 4.35
CA ARG A 3 18.89 4.78 4.30
C ARG A 3 19.11 3.98 5.58
N GLU A 4 18.54 4.43 6.69
CA GLU A 4 18.68 3.80 8.01
C GLU A 4 17.44 2.99 8.40
N ALA A 5 16.41 3.01 7.54
CA ALA A 5 15.18 2.29 7.78
C ALA A 5 15.36 0.77 7.54
N GLU A 6 14.67 -0.04 8.31
CA GLU A 6 14.59 -1.49 8.11
C GLU A 6 13.44 -1.89 7.19
N ALA A 7 12.44 -1.01 7.08
CA ALA A 7 11.31 -1.11 6.16
C ALA A 7 10.74 0.28 5.88
N ILE A 8 10.09 0.44 4.75
CA ILE A 8 9.39 1.67 4.39
C ILE A 8 7.91 1.33 4.20
N LEU A 9 7.04 2.05 4.88
CA LEU A 9 5.59 1.81 4.81
C LEU A 9 4.89 2.96 4.12
N ILE A 10 4.06 2.65 3.12
CA ILE A 10 3.15 3.59 2.48
C ILE A 10 1.77 3.38 3.10
N GLY A 11 1.30 4.35 3.86
CA GLY A 11 0.05 4.27 4.60
C GLY A 11 -1.19 4.14 3.69
N PRO A 12 -2.36 3.78 4.28
CA PRO A 12 -3.59 3.54 3.53
C PRO A 12 -4.29 4.85 3.15
N SER A 13 -3.60 5.67 2.39
CA SER A 13 -4.10 6.94 1.87
C SER A 13 -4.41 6.83 0.39
N ASN A 14 -5.13 7.82 -0.14
CA ASN A 14 -5.46 7.91 -1.56
C ASN A 14 -4.18 7.85 -2.41
N PRO A 15 -3.98 6.82 -3.25
CA PRO A 15 -2.74 6.67 -4.01
C PRO A 15 -2.54 7.77 -5.05
N VAL A 16 -3.60 8.41 -5.50
CA VAL A 16 -3.55 9.47 -6.52
C VAL A 16 -3.41 10.85 -5.86
N ALA A 17 -4.33 11.20 -4.97
CA ALA A 17 -4.42 12.56 -4.42
C ALA A 17 -3.51 12.80 -3.21
N SER A 18 -3.15 11.75 -2.46
CA SER A 18 -2.33 11.87 -1.25
C SER A 18 -0.90 11.38 -1.47
N ILE A 19 -0.72 10.15 -1.91
CA ILE A 19 0.60 9.57 -2.10
C ILE A 19 1.25 10.08 -3.40
N GLY A 20 0.46 10.24 -4.47
CA GLY A 20 0.95 10.75 -5.74
C GLY A 20 1.81 12.02 -5.63
N PRO A 21 1.32 13.08 -4.96
CA PRO A 21 2.10 14.30 -4.76
C PRO A 21 3.40 14.08 -3.98
N MET A 22 3.43 13.14 -3.02
CA MET A 22 4.65 12.79 -2.30
C MET A 22 5.67 12.15 -3.24
N LEU A 23 5.22 11.27 -4.12
CA LEU A 23 6.07 10.60 -5.11
C LEU A 23 6.58 11.59 -6.18
N ALA A 24 5.86 12.68 -6.42
CA ALA A 24 6.25 13.73 -7.35
C ALA A 24 7.33 14.67 -6.80
N VAL A 25 7.61 14.62 -5.49
CA VAL A 25 8.73 15.38 -4.92
C VAL A 25 10.03 14.91 -5.56
N PRO A 26 10.88 15.82 -6.09
CA PRO A 26 12.10 15.43 -6.76
C PRO A 26 12.98 14.50 -5.91
N GLY A 27 13.35 13.35 -6.49
CA GLY A 27 14.18 12.33 -5.83
C GLY A 27 13.42 11.32 -4.96
N MET A 28 12.16 11.57 -4.62
CA MET A 28 11.40 10.66 -3.74
C MET A 28 11.16 9.30 -4.40
N ARG A 29 10.62 9.28 -5.62
CA ARG A 29 10.37 8.03 -6.35
C ARG A 29 11.67 7.24 -6.55
N ALA A 30 12.72 7.90 -7.00
CA ALA A 30 14.03 7.27 -7.20
C ALA A 30 14.59 6.67 -5.91
N ALA A 31 14.42 7.36 -4.78
CA ALA A 31 14.85 6.87 -3.47
C ALA A 31 14.11 5.59 -3.07
N LEU A 32 12.80 5.51 -3.35
CA LEU A 32 12.00 4.32 -3.05
C LEU A 32 12.34 3.17 -4.01
N GLU A 33 12.50 3.46 -5.30
CA GLU A 33 12.85 2.45 -6.31
C GLU A 33 14.22 1.82 -6.02
N SER A 34 15.16 2.60 -5.49
CA SER A 34 16.51 2.14 -5.15
C SER A 34 16.66 1.65 -3.71
N ALA A 35 15.59 1.62 -2.93
CA ALA A 35 15.64 1.17 -1.55
C ALA A 35 16.06 -0.30 -1.45
N THR A 36 17.02 -0.59 -0.57
CA THR A 36 17.48 -1.96 -0.32
C THR A 36 16.59 -2.70 0.68
N VAL A 37 15.78 -1.95 1.42
CA VAL A 37 14.80 -2.48 2.37
C VAL A 37 13.44 -2.65 1.72
N PRO A 38 12.56 -3.53 2.25
CA PRO A 38 11.24 -3.70 1.67
C PRO A 38 10.38 -2.44 1.80
N VAL A 39 9.75 -2.06 0.71
CA VAL A 39 8.70 -1.02 0.68
C VAL A 39 7.36 -1.74 0.64
N ILE A 40 6.53 -1.50 1.63
CA ILE A 40 5.21 -2.14 1.77
C ILE A 40 4.14 -1.06 1.72
N ALA A 41 3.17 -1.23 0.83
CA ALA A 41 1.99 -0.39 0.79
C ALA A 41 0.83 -1.05 1.56
N ILE A 42 -0.06 -0.23 2.10
CA ILE A 42 -1.31 -0.69 2.70
C ILE A 42 -2.45 -0.13 1.83
N SER A 43 -3.30 -1.02 1.32
CA SER A 43 -4.43 -0.59 0.50
C SER A 43 -5.43 0.22 1.33
N PRO A 44 -5.94 1.34 0.79
CA PRO A 44 -7.01 2.11 1.44
C PRO A 44 -8.39 1.50 1.25
N LEU A 45 -8.51 0.46 0.43
CA LEU A 45 -9.80 -0.15 0.10
C LEU A 45 -10.16 -1.26 1.10
N VAL A 46 -11.43 -1.27 1.50
CA VAL A 46 -12.01 -2.32 2.33
C VAL A 46 -13.23 -2.85 1.58
N GLY A 47 -13.21 -4.14 1.21
CA GLY A 47 -14.27 -4.71 0.38
C GLY A 47 -14.39 -4.04 -1.00
N GLY A 48 -13.29 -3.53 -1.55
CA GLY A 48 -13.27 -2.84 -2.84
C GLY A 48 -13.73 -1.38 -2.80
N ARG A 49 -13.88 -0.79 -1.61
CA ARG A 49 -14.35 0.59 -1.43
C ARG A 49 -13.48 1.36 -0.46
N SER A 50 -13.37 2.67 -0.67
CA SER A 50 -12.74 3.54 0.32
C SER A 50 -13.69 3.79 1.50
N LEU A 51 -13.13 3.90 2.71
CA LEU A 51 -13.89 4.20 3.92
C LEU A 51 -14.30 5.66 3.99
N LYS A 52 -13.48 6.54 3.45
CA LYS A 52 -13.75 7.98 3.38
C LYS A 52 -13.00 8.61 2.21
N GLY A 53 -13.56 9.77 1.81
CA GLY A 53 -12.95 10.61 0.80
C GLY A 53 -13.13 10.11 -0.63
N PRO A 54 -12.54 10.81 -1.57
CA PRO A 54 -12.79 10.59 -2.99
C PRO A 54 -11.80 9.62 -3.65
N THR A 55 -11.26 8.63 -2.91
CA THR A 55 -10.24 7.70 -3.43
C THR A 55 -10.70 7.02 -4.73
N GLU A 56 -11.94 6.53 -4.75
CA GLU A 56 -12.49 5.83 -5.91
C GLU A 56 -12.57 6.75 -7.14
N ALA A 57 -13.04 7.99 -6.94
CA ALA A 57 -13.14 8.97 -8.02
C ALA A 57 -11.77 9.34 -8.59
N PHE A 58 -10.75 9.51 -7.74
CA PHE A 58 -9.39 9.79 -8.20
C PHE A 58 -8.77 8.61 -8.92
N MET A 59 -9.02 7.39 -8.47
CA MET A 59 -8.55 6.19 -9.16
C MET A 59 -9.15 6.10 -10.56
N ARG A 60 -10.46 6.34 -10.70
CA ARG A 60 -11.13 6.40 -12.01
C ARG A 60 -10.53 7.49 -12.89
N TRP A 61 -10.31 8.67 -12.33
CA TRP A 61 -9.68 9.77 -13.06
C TRP A 61 -8.28 9.40 -13.58
N ALA A 62 -7.50 8.66 -12.79
CA ALA A 62 -6.17 8.20 -13.18
C ALA A 62 -6.20 6.93 -14.05
N SER A 63 -7.38 6.48 -14.48
CA SER A 63 -7.57 5.25 -15.26
C SER A 63 -7.07 3.98 -14.55
N LEU A 64 -7.15 3.97 -13.21
CA LEU A 64 -6.83 2.81 -12.40
C LEU A 64 -8.11 2.03 -12.08
N PRO A 65 -8.11 0.70 -12.15
CA PRO A 65 -9.21 -0.11 -11.62
C PRO A 65 -9.46 0.22 -10.14
N VAL A 66 -10.73 0.29 -9.75
CA VAL A 66 -11.11 0.58 -8.34
C VAL A 66 -11.14 -0.74 -7.57
N ASP A 67 -9.98 -1.31 -7.39
CA ASP A 67 -9.74 -2.55 -6.63
C ASP A 67 -8.30 -2.58 -6.15
N ASP A 68 -7.92 -3.60 -5.41
CA ASP A 68 -6.55 -3.74 -4.92
C ASP A 68 -5.53 -3.94 -6.06
N GLY A 69 -5.95 -4.49 -7.19
CA GLY A 69 -5.13 -4.57 -8.40
C GLY A 69 -4.77 -3.19 -8.93
N GLY A 70 -5.71 -2.25 -8.90
CA GLY A 70 -5.46 -0.85 -9.28
C GLY A 70 -4.52 -0.15 -8.31
N VAL A 71 -4.65 -0.39 -7.01
CA VAL A 71 -3.72 0.14 -6.00
C VAL A 71 -2.32 -0.44 -6.21
N ALA A 72 -2.22 -1.75 -6.43
CA ALA A 72 -0.93 -2.40 -6.72
C ALA A 72 -0.29 -1.83 -7.99
N ALA A 73 -1.07 -1.57 -9.03
CA ALA A 73 -0.58 -0.95 -10.26
C ALA A 73 -0.03 0.46 -10.00
N ALA A 74 -0.65 1.23 -9.11
CA ALA A 74 -0.15 2.55 -8.73
C ALA A 74 1.23 2.49 -8.06
N TYR A 75 1.55 1.39 -7.38
CA TYR A 75 2.81 1.19 -6.67
C TYR A 75 3.75 0.21 -7.35
N ALA A 76 3.46 -0.19 -8.59
CA ALA A 76 4.32 -1.07 -9.36
C ALA A 76 5.73 -0.47 -9.52
N GLY A 77 6.76 -1.27 -9.28
CA GLY A 77 8.15 -0.83 -9.29
C GLY A 77 8.62 -0.12 -8.01
N LEU A 78 7.69 0.25 -7.10
CA LEU A 78 8.01 0.88 -5.81
C LEU A 78 7.83 -0.09 -4.66
N ALA A 79 6.63 -0.66 -4.52
CA ALA A 79 6.30 -1.56 -3.43
C ALA A 79 6.69 -2.98 -3.77
N ARG A 80 7.35 -3.65 -2.83
CA ARG A 80 7.67 -5.06 -2.90
C ARG A 80 6.47 -5.91 -2.46
N GLY A 81 5.70 -5.41 -1.52
CA GLY A 81 4.50 -6.04 -1.02
C GLY A 81 3.37 -5.04 -0.73
N MET A 82 2.16 -5.53 -0.63
CA MET A 82 1.00 -4.74 -0.25
C MET A 82 0.08 -5.53 0.67
N VAL A 83 -0.36 -4.88 1.73
CA VAL A 83 -1.34 -5.42 2.66
C VAL A 83 -2.73 -4.98 2.20
N VAL A 84 -3.63 -5.95 2.02
CA VAL A 84 -5.00 -5.74 1.54
C VAL A 84 -6.00 -6.28 2.54
N ASP A 85 -7.21 -5.72 2.52
CA ASP A 85 -8.26 -6.16 3.43
C ASP A 85 -8.78 -7.55 3.05
N ARG A 86 -9.04 -8.37 4.06
CA ARG A 86 -9.56 -9.74 3.90
C ARG A 86 -10.96 -9.83 3.30
N GLY A 87 -11.71 -8.71 3.31
CA GLY A 87 -13.02 -8.60 2.67
C GLY A 87 -12.95 -8.48 1.16
N THR A 88 -11.75 -8.37 0.60
CA THR A 88 -11.55 -8.30 -0.85
C THR A 88 -11.45 -9.72 -1.43
N PRO A 89 -12.07 -9.99 -2.60
CA PRO A 89 -11.90 -11.26 -3.27
C PRO A 89 -10.42 -11.56 -3.50
N THR A 90 -10.01 -12.80 -3.21
CA THR A 90 -8.62 -13.23 -3.41
C THR A 90 -8.27 -13.18 -4.89
N GLY A 91 -7.39 -12.24 -5.23
CA GLY A 91 -6.68 -12.27 -6.50
C GLY A 91 -5.46 -13.18 -6.40
N PRO A 92 -4.65 -13.24 -7.46
CA PRO A 92 -3.39 -13.97 -7.40
C PRO A 92 -2.51 -13.40 -6.27
N PRO A 93 -1.65 -14.25 -5.64
CA PRO A 93 -0.81 -13.81 -4.51
C PRO A 93 0.22 -12.74 -4.91
N THR A 94 0.43 -12.53 -6.18
CA THR A 94 1.26 -11.46 -6.71
C THR A 94 0.50 -10.75 -7.83
N THR A 95 0.37 -9.43 -7.72
CA THR A 95 -0.32 -8.59 -8.69
C THR A 95 0.58 -7.40 -9.05
N ALA A 96 0.77 -7.16 -10.35
CA ALA A 96 1.64 -6.10 -10.86
C ALA A 96 3.07 -6.16 -10.28
N GLY A 97 3.58 -7.35 -9.99
CA GLY A 97 4.89 -7.57 -9.36
C GLY A 97 4.91 -7.34 -7.85
N VAL A 98 3.75 -7.09 -7.24
CA VAL A 98 3.61 -6.80 -5.80
C VAL A 98 3.04 -8.03 -5.09
N VAL A 99 3.71 -8.52 -4.04
CA VAL A 99 3.25 -9.65 -3.23
C VAL A 99 2.12 -9.17 -2.31
N LEU A 100 0.96 -9.82 -2.35
CA LEU A 100 -0.19 -9.43 -1.54
C LEU A 100 -0.26 -10.25 -0.23
N HIS A 101 -0.61 -9.55 0.85
CA HIS A 101 -0.89 -10.15 2.15
C HIS A 101 -2.27 -9.69 2.62
N GLN A 102 -3.18 -10.62 2.84
CA GLN A 102 -4.53 -10.33 3.31
C GLN A 102 -4.62 -10.35 4.83
N THR A 103 -5.22 -9.31 5.39
CA THR A 103 -5.56 -9.25 6.81
C THR A 103 -6.74 -8.30 7.03
N ASN A 104 -7.16 -8.13 8.26
CA ASN A 104 -8.11 -7.09 8.61
C ASN A 104 -7.38 -5.74 8.66
N THR A 105 -7.62 -4.87 7.68
CA THR A 105 -6.98 -3.55 7.60
C THR A 105 -7.74 -2.46 8.37
N MET A 106 -8.87 -2.79 8.98
CA MET A 106 -9.62 -1.86 9.83
C MET A 106 -8.83 -1.54 11.11
N MET A 107 -8.59 -0.26 11.33
CA MET A 107 -7.87 0.23 12.51
C MET A 107 -8.84 0.72 13.58
N GLU A 108 -9.46 -0.21 14.30
CA GLU A 108 -10.39 0.11 15.38
C GLU A 108 -9.62 0.34 16.67
N GLY A 109 -9.60 1.59 17.14
CA GLY A 109 -8.92 1.98 18.36
C GLY A 109 -7.40 1.82 18.29
N SER A 110 -6.73 2.03 19.44
CA SER A 110 -5.27 1.91 19.50
C SER A 110 -4.78 0.47 19.36
N GLU A 111 -5.56 -0.51 19.82
CA GLU A 111 -5.21 -1.93 19.67
C GLU A 111 -5.27 -2.38 18.21
N GLY A 112 -6.30 -1.97 17.48
CA GLY A 112 -6.41 -2.26 16.04
C GLY A 112 -5.25 -1.67 15.24
N ARG A 113 -4.85 -0.45 15.56
CA ARG A 113 -3.69 0.18 14.94
C ARG A 113 -2.38 -0.55 15.24
N ARG A 114 -2.17 -0.95 16.50
CA ARG A 114 -0.98 -1.72 16.90
C ARG A 114 -0.92 -3.08 16.23
N ARG A 115 -2.06 -3.78 16.20
CA ARG A 115 -2.16 -5.10 15.56
C ARG A 115 -1.77 -5.00 14.09
N LEU A 116 -2.38 -4.07 13.35
CA LEU A 116 -2.09 -3.91 11.93
C LEU A 116 -0.63 -3.51 11.71
N ALA A 117 -0.11 -2.57 12.48
CA ALA A 117 1.29 -2.16 12.36
C ALA A 117 2.25 -3.35 12.56
N ARG A 118 1.99 -4.20 13.56
CA ARG A 118 2.80 -5.40 13.80
C ARG A 118 2.72 -6.37 12.64
N GLU A 119 1.53 -6.66 12.15
CA GLU A 119 1.34 -7.56 11.00
C GLU A 119 2.04 -7.05 9.75
N VAL A 120 1.96 -5.75 9.48
CA VAL A 120 2.64 -5.13 8.33
C VAL A 120 4.15 -5.24 8.47
N LEU A 121 4.70 -4.98 9.66
CA LEU A 121 6.14 -5.12 9.90
C LEU A 121 6.60 -6.57 9.77
N ASP A 122 5.86 -7.51 10.33
CA ASP A 122 6.17 -8.94 10.22
C ASP A 122 6.17 -9.37 8.75
N PHE A 123 5.18 -8.94 7.99
CA PHE A 123 5.12 -9.19 6.54
C PHE A 123 6.31 -8.56 5.81
N ALA A 124 6.66 -7.32 6.12
CA ALA A 124 7.81 -6.65 5.53
C ALA A 124 9.10 -7.45 5.74
N LEU A 125 9.32 -7.99 6.94
CA LEU A 125 10.50 -8.79 7.27
C LEU A 125 10.56 -10.09 6.46
N THR A 126 9.42 -10.66 6.07
CA THR A 126 9.40 -11.85 5.20
C THR A 126 9.88 -11.54 3.77
N LEU A 127 9.84 -10.28 3.36
CA LEU A 127 10.25 -9.83 2.03
C LEU A 127 11.63 -9.14 2.02
N ALA A 128 12.26 -9.11 3.17
CA ALA A 128 13.58 -8.49 3.30
C ALA A 128 14.69 -9.29 2.58
#